data_9170cc5e1a0365eb5f8cfaa2c8c0b8e5
#
_entry.id   9170cc5e1a0365eb5f8cfaa2c8c0b8e5
#
_cell.length_a   1.000
_cell.length_b   1.000
_cell.length_c   1.000
_cell.angle_alpha   90.00
_cell.angle_beta   90.00
_cell.angle_gamma   90.00
#
_symmetry.space_group_name_H-M   'P 1'
#
loop_
_entity.id
_entity.type
_entity.pdbx_description
1 polymer ?
#
loop_
_entity_poly.entity_id
_entity_poly.type
_entity_poly.pdbx_seq_one_letter_code
_entity_poly.pdbx_strand_id
1 'polypeptide(L)'
;MTVNLKSLENQINLAADSKTAPVTQGTRYVPSHHRRILCIFPKYSRSFGTFHHAYPLMGNVRAFMPPQGILIVAAYLPKEWEVRFIDENVKSATRADYQWADVVIVSGMHIQKPQINQINELAHRAGKITVVGGPSVSGCPEYYPDFDILHLGELGDASDRMIEYLDQNLERPQQQIRFETKERLPLTEFPTPAYHLLNINDYFLANVQFSSGCPYRCEFCDIPELYGNSPRMKTPEQVVAELDAMRQSGNLGAVYFVDDNFVGDRRAAMKLLPHLIDWQKRNGYPIQFACEATLNLAQSPKLLEMMREAYFCTIFCGIETPEPNALHAISKDQNLSMPILKAIQVLNSYGMEVVSGIIIGLDTDTPETADRIIEFMRASQIPMLTINLLHALPRTPLWRRLEAEGRLLFDESRESNVKFLMPYEQVIEMWRRCITTAYEPEFLYQRFAYNMEHTYPNRIEVPNSPSRTSAANIRKGLTYLTNILVRIGVFSNYRQTFWKMAKPALKAGNIENLVHVGLVGHHLIKFAQDCAKNEESASFYSQKIVTKVRS
;
A
#
# COMPACT_ATOMS: atom_id res chain seq x y z
N MET A 1 39.12 33.30 -34.14
CA MET A 1 38.61 33.33 -32.76
C MET A 1 38.78 31.92 -32.18
N THR A 2 39.86 31.72 -31.47
CA THR A 2 40.20 30.45 -30.82
C THR A 2 39.50 30.37 -29.47
N VAL A 3 38.51 29.53 -29.36
CA VAL A 3 37.79 29.29 -28.09
C VAL A 3 38.68 28.44 -27.17
N ASN A 4 38.90 28.94 -25.97
CA ASN A 4 39.83 28.38 -24.98
C ASN A 4 39.20 27.14 -24.32
N LEU A 5 39.60 25.95 -24.75
CA LEU A 5 39.14 24.64 -24.25
C LEU A 5 39.38 24.40 -22.75
N LYS A 6 40.34 25.14 -22.13
CA LYS A 6 40.60 25.03 -20.68
C LYS A 6 39.49 25.62 -19.78
N SER A 7 38.63 26.52 -20.30
CA SER A 7 37.52 27.07 -19.54
C SER A 7 36.32 26.12 -19.48
N LEU A 8 36.18 25.20 -20.44
CA LEU A 8 35.12 24.16 -20.44
C LEU A 8 35.49 22.98 -19.53
N GLU A 9 36.75 22.59 -19.44
CA GLU A 9 37.19 21.52 -18.52
C GLU A 9 37.03 21.92 -17.04
N ASN A 10 37.23 23.20 -16.69
CA ASN A 10 36.98 23.71 -15.33
C ASN A 10 35.48 23.83 -14.97
N GLN A 11 34.58 23.95 -15.94
CA GLN A 11 33.14 23.94 -15.69
C GLN A 11 32.59 22.51 -15.57
N ILE A 12 33.24 21.54 -16.20
CA ILE A 12 32.86 20.10 -16.10
C ILE A 12 33.35 19.51 -14.78
N ASN A 13 34.48 19.95 -14.24
CA ASN A 13 34.99 19.50 -12.94
C ASN A 13 34.30 20.15 -11.71
N LEU A 14 33.54 21.23 -11.89
CA LEU A 14 32.73 21.83 -10.82
C LEU A 14 31.34 21.14 -10.67
N ALA A 15 30.96 20.26 -11.60
CA ALA A 15 29.70 19.48 -11.53
C ALA A 15 29.88 18.09 -10.90
N ALA A 16 31.10 17.69 -10.52
CA ALA A 16 31.40 16.38 -9.96
C ALA A 16 31.46 16.34 -8.42
N ASP A 17 31.34 17.50 -7.75
CA ASP A 17 31.19 17.59 -6.29
C ASP A 17 29.71 17.82 -5.91
N SER A 18 28.82 16.94 -6.34
CA SER A 18 27.53 16.80 -5.67
C SER A 18 27.79 16.11 -4.32
N LYS A 19 28.14 16.89 -3.31
CA LYS A 19 27.97 16.49 -1.92
C LYS A 19 26.52 16.06 -1.80
N THR A 20 26.26 14.74 -1.76
CA THR A 20 25.02 14.18 -1.28
C THR A 20 24.73 14.88 0.04
N ALA A 21 23.64 15.64 0.10
CA ALA A 21 23.18 16.23 1.36
C ALA A 21 23.15 15.09 2.39
N PRO A 22 23.66 15.31 3.62
CA PRO A 22 23.66 14.26 4.61
C PRO A 22 22.21 13.81 4.79
N VAL A 23 21.92 12.54 4.48
CA VAL A 23 20.66 11.89 4.80
C VAL A 23 20.47 12.10 6.28
N THR A 24 19.43 12.81 6.68
CA THR A 24 19.13 13.13 8.08
C THR A 24 18.99 11.81 8.85
N GLN A 25 19.79 11.62 9.85
CA GLN A 25 20.03 10.32 10.47
C GLN A 25 19.38 10.31 11.86
N GLY A 26 18.12 9.84 11.94
CA GLY A 26 17.50 9.47 13.20
C GLY A 26 17.33 10.63 14.21
N THR A 27 16.98 10.29 15.42
CA THR A 27 16.91 11.25 16.54
C THR A 27 18.28 11.86 16.84
N ARG A 28 18.29 13.11 17.32
CA ARG A 28 19.51 13.77 17.84
C ARG A 28 19.79 13.41 19.31
N TYR A 29 18.87 12.64 19.93
CA TYR A 29 19.04 12.19 21.32
C TYR A 29 20.19 11.19 21.43
N VAL A 30 21.08 11.40 22.40
CA VAL A 30 22.17 10.50 22.73
C VAL A 30 21.78 9.75 24.00
N PRO A 31 21.51 8.44 23.92
CA PRO A 31 21.03 7.69 25.06
C PRO A 31 22.15 7.42 26.09
N SER A 32 21.75 7.33 27.34
CA SER A 32 22.63 6.94 28.46
C SER A 32 22.73 5.42 28.66
N HIS A 33 21.70 4.71 28.18
CA HIS A 33 21.60 3.25 28.34
C HIS A 33 21.49 2.57 26.96
N HIS A 34 22.06 1.40 26.84
CA HIS A 34 21.84 0.52 25.70
C HIS A 34 20.49 -0.18 25.85
N ARG A 35 19.69 -0.21 24.76
CA ARG A 35 18.39 -0.88 24.73
C ARG A 35 18.31 -1.84 23.54
N ARG A 36 17.56 -2.92 23.72
CA ARG A 36 17.23 -3.89 22.67
C ARG A 36 15.76 -3.71 22.32
N ILE A 37 15.51 -3.22 21.13
CA ILE A 37 14.17 -2.86 20.64
C ILE A 37 13.72 -3.91 19.63
N LEU A 38 12.55 -4.52 19.87
CA LEU A 38 11.90 -5.41 18.93
C LEU A 38 10.73 -4.67 18.28
N CYS A 39 10.90 -4.30 17.02
CA CYS A 39 9.85 -3.73 16.19
C CYS A 39 9.04 -4.85 15.52
N ILE A 40 7.75 -4.92 15.78
CA ILE A 40 6.86 -5.94 15.19
C ILE A 40 5.79 -5.28 14.33
N PHE A 41 5.68 -5.71 13.07
CA PHE A 41 4.53 -5.42 12.25
C PHE A 41 3.53 -6.58 12.32
N PRO A 42 2.28 -6.33 12.76
CA PRO A 42 1.30 -7.38 12.96
C PRO A 42 0.84 -7.99 11.63
N LYS A 43 0.41 -9.25 11.68
CA LYS A 43 -0.20 -9.90 10.53
C LYS A 43 -1.47 -9.16 10.12
N TYR A 44 -1.64 -8.92 8.81
CA TYR A 44 -2.87 -8.33 8.29
C TYR A 44 -3.88 -9.41 7.84
N SER A 45 -5.14 -9.03 7.83
CA SER A 45 -6.21 -9.87 7.30
C SER A 45 -6.09 -10.00 5.79
N ARG A 46 -6.48 -11.15 5.27
CA ARG A 46 -6.48 -11.41 3.83
C ARG A 46 -7.52 -10.54 3.12
N SER A 47 -7.19 -10.04 1.95
CA SER A 47 -8.06 -9.20 1.14
C SER A 47 -7.68 -9.30 -0.34
N PHE A 48 -8.45 -8.67 -1.23
CA PHE A 48 -8.08 -8.53 -2.65
C PHE A 48 -6.73 -7.84 -2.84
N GLY A 49 -6.31 -6.96 -1.93
CA GLY A 49 -5.03 -6.24 -1.98
C GLY A 49 -3.84 -6.97 -1.37
N THR A 50 -4.01 -8.14 -0.74
CA THR A 50 -2.89 -8.83 -0.07
C THR A 50 -2.20 -9.90 -0.92
N PHE A 51 -2.73 -10.27 -2.06
CA PHE A 51 -2.16 -11.17 -3.08
C PHE A 51 -1.68 -12.55 -2.57
N HIS A 52 -2.13 -13.03 -1.43
CA HIS A 52 -1.62 -14.23 -0.78
C HIS A 52 -1.75 -15.52 -1.61
N HIS A 53 -2.73 -15.63 -2.53
CA HIS A 53 -2.81 -16.76 -3.46
C HIS A 53 -1.77 -16.70 -4.59
N ALA A 54 -1.16 -15.53 -4.85
CA ALA A 54 -0.08 -15.41 -5.81
C ALA A 54 1.29 -15.88 -5.25
N TYR A 55 1.51 -15.78 -3.93
CA TYR A 55 2.82 -16.10 -3.31
C TYR A 55 3.33 -17.51 -3.62
N PRO A 56 2.50 -18.57 -3.59
CA PRO A 56 2.95 -19.91 -3.96
C PRO A 56 3.44 -20.04 -5.40
N LEU A 57 3.05 -19.10 -6.29
CA LEU A 57 3.53 -19.03 -7.67
C LEU A 57 4.88 -18.33 -7.77
N MET A 58 5.29 -17.57 -6.76
CA MET A 58 6.47 -16.70 -6.75
C MET A 58 7.64 -17.25 -5.95
N GLY A 59 7.51 -18.41 -5.34
CA GLY A 59 8.58 -19.08 -4.60
C GLY A 59 8.80 -18.48 -3.19
N ASN A 60 9.67 -17.49 -3.05
CA ASN A 60 10.07 -16.98 -1.73
C ASN A 60 9.18 -15.85 -1.18
N VAL A 61 8.30 -15.27 -2.00
CA VAL A 61 7.42 -14.17 -1.58
C VAL A 61 6.42 -14.66 -0.53
N ARG A 62 6.25 -13.89 0.55
CA ARG A 62 5.42 -14.23 1.71
C ARG A 62 4.49 -13.09 2.14
N ALA A 63 4.84 -11.84 1.81
CA ALA A 63 4.09 -10.65 2.18
C ALA A 63 3.88 -9.72 0.98
N PHE A 64 2.95 -8.77 1.09
CA PHE A 64 2.61 -7.87 0.00
C PHE A 64 3.67 -6.78 -0.20
N MET A 65 3.91 -5.96 0.81
CA MET A 65 4.91 -4.89 0.78
C MET A 65 5.48 -4.63 2.19
N PRO A 66 6.71 -4.08 2.30
CA PRO A 66 7.29 -3.71 3.58
C PRO A 66 6.43 -2.67 4.32
N PRO A 67 6.32 -2.75 5.65
CA PRO A 67 5.57 -1.75 6.44
C PRO A 67 6.41 -0.48 6.65
N GLN A 68 6.22 0.52 5.80
CA GLN A 68 7.00 1.75 5.76
C GLN A 68 7.10 2.46 7.12
N GLY A 69 5.97 2.63 7.81
CA GLY A 69 5.92 3.42 9.05
C GLY A 69 6.83 2.90 10.16
N ILE A 70 6.77 1.60 10.46
CA ILE A 70 7.60 1.02 11.54
C ILE A 70 9.09 0.94 11.16
N LEU A 71 9.42 0.84 9.85
CA LEU A 71 10.79 0.90 9.38
C LEU A 71 11.38 2.33 9.49
N ILE A 72 10.55 3.36 9.33
CA ILE A 72 10.94 4.75 9.58
C ILE A 72 11.16 4.94 11.09
N VAL A 73 10.27 4.43 11.95
CA VAL A 73 10.47 4.46 13.40
C VAL A 73 11.76 3.76 13.79
N ALA A 74 12.02 2.56 13.27
CA ALA A 74 13.25 1.81 13.53
C ALA A 74 14.52 2.60 13.13
N ALA A 75 14.46 3.33 12.00
CA ALA A 75 15.55 4.18 11.55
C ALA A 75 15.71 5.48 12.38
N TYR A 76 14.64 5.93 13.04
CA TYR A 76 14.65 7.13 13.88
C TYR A 76 15.20 6.90 15.27
N LEU A 77 15.18 5.65 15.78
CA LEU A 77 15.71 5.30 17.11
C LEU A 77 17.21 5.60 17.22
N PRO A 78 17.74 5.82 18.44
CA PRO A 78 19.17 6.02 18.66
C PRO A 78 20.01 4.87 18.06
N LYS A 79 21.12 5.21 17.41
CA LYS A 79 22.02 4.24 16.78
C LYS A 79 22.72 3.30 17.76
N GLU A 80 22.82 3.72 19.02
CA GLU A 80 23.39 2.98 20.13
C GLU A 80 22.46 1.85 20.60
N TRP A 81 21.19 1.89 20.21
CA TRP A 81 20.21 0.85 20.52
C TRP A 81 20.26 -0.27 19.48
N GLU A 82 20.18 -1.52 19.96
CA GLU A 82 20.07 -2.67 19.04
C GLU A 82 18.62 -2.86 18.63
N VAL A 83 18.33 -2.76 17.33
CA VAL A 83 16.98 -2.89 16.79
C VAL A 83 16.84 -4.17 15.97
N ARG A 84 15.80 -4.95 16.25
CA ARG A 84 15.35 -6.07 15.40
C ARG A 84 13.96 -5.77 14.86
N PHE A 85 13.72 -6.22 13.64
CA PHE A 85 12.43 -6.09 13.00
C PHE A 85 11.85 -7.46 12.64
N ILE A 86 10.56 -7.65 12.93
CA ILE A 86 9.79 -8.84 12.53
C ILE A 86 8.49 -8.37 11.87
N ASP A 87 8.29 -8.81 10.64
CA ASP A 87 7.01 -8.77 9.95
C ASP A 87 6.31 -10.12 10.13
N GLU A 88 5.20 -10.16 10.88
CA GLU A 88 4.45 -11.40 11.12
C GLU A 88 3.76 -11.95 9.87
N ASN A 89 3.71 -11.19 8.78
CA ASN A 89 3.29 -11.69 7.48
C ASN A 89 4.37 -12.57 6.82
N VAL A 90 5.65 -12.33 7.16
CA VAL A 90 6.81 -13.10 6.68
C VAL A 90 7.13 -14.25 7.62
N LYS A 91 7.27 -13.96 8.92
CA LYS A 91 7.54 -14.95 9.99
C LYS A 91 6.97 -14.47 11.32
N SER A 92 6.43 -15.38 12.12
CA SER A 92 5.94 -15.04 13.45
C SER A 92 7.09 -14.78 14.43
N ALA A 93 6.89 -13.83 15.35
CA ALA A 93 7.80 -13.61 16.47
C ALA A 93 7.80 -14.82 17.41
N THR A 94 8.98 -15.20 17.87
CA THR A 94 9.19 -16.35 18.76
C THR A 94 9.34 -15.91 20.21
N ARG A 95 9.18 -16.85 21.14
CA ARG A 95 9.47 -16.59 22.57
C ARG A 95 10.89 -16.04 22.79
N ALA A 96 11.85 -16.51 22.02
CA ALA A 96 13.24 -16.05 22.12
C ALA A 96 13.39 -14.58 21.68
N ASP A 97 12.61 -14.12 20.69
CA ASP A 97 12.61 -12.72 20.26
C ASP A 97 12.08 -11.81 21.36
N TYR A 98 10.96 -12.18 22.01
CA TYR A 98 10.44 -11.43 23.15
C TYR A 98 11.41 -11.43 24.34
N GLN A 99 12.06 -12.57 24.65
CA GLN A 99 13.04 -12.64 25.74
C GLN A 99 14.27 -11.77 25.48
N TRP A 100 14.70 -11.66 24.23
CA TRP A 100 15.83 -10.84 23.85
C TRP A 100 15.55 -9.34 24.02
N ALA A 101 14.34 -8.88 23.73
CA ALA A 101 13.99 -7.46 23.76
C ALA A 101 13.94 -6.90 25.19
N ASP A 102 14.16 -5.60 25.31
CA ASP A 102 13.83 -4.81 26.50
C ASP A 102 12.50 -4.07 26.27
N VAL A 103 12.25 -3.64 25.01
CA VAL A 103 11.05 -2.94 24.58
C VAL A 103 10.52 -3.57 23.30
N VAL A 104 9.19 -3.72 23.19
CA VAL A 104 8.48 -4.16 21.99
C VAL A 104 7.67 -3.01 21.44
N ILE A 105 7.98 -2.58 20.21
CA ILE A 105 7.27 -1.51 19.50
C ILE A 105 6.40 -2.14 18.41
N VAL A 106 5.10 -1.79 18.40
CA VAL A 106 4.11 -2.30 17.45
C VAL A 106 3.50 -1.13 16.70
N SER A 107 3.28 -1.29 15.40
CA SER A 107 2.57 -0.31 14.58
C SER A 107 1.65 -1.04 13.59
N GLY A 108 0.41 -0.56 13.43
CA GLY A 108 -0.53 -1.18 12.51
C GLY A 108 -1.78 -0.34 12.27
N MET A 109 -2.64 -0.86 11.38
CA MET A 109 -3.94 -0.28 11.00
C MET A 109 -5.08 -0.84 11.85
N HIS A 110 -6.27 -0.22 11.80
CA HIS A 110 -7.45 -0.65 12.57
C HIS A 110 -7.81 -2.14 12.38
N ILE A 111 -7.67 -2.65 11.17
CA ILE A 111 -7.91 -4.05 10.82
C ILE A 111 -7.01 -5.03 11.59
N GLN A 112 -5.84 -4.57 12.05
CA GLN A 112 -4.85 -5.39 12.77
C GLN A 112 -5.01 -5.31 14.29
N LYS A 113 -6.04 -4.62 14.81
CA LYS A 113 -6.29 -4.48 16.26
C LYS A 113 -6.17 -5.80 17.06
N PRO A 114 -6.77 -6.93 16.63
CA PRO A 114 -6.67 -8.18 17.39
C PRO A 114 -5.22 -8.69 17.48
N GLN A 115 -4.45 -8.60 16.38
CA GLN A 115 -3.06 -9.04 16.33
C GLN A 115 -2.15 -8.10 17.13
N ILE A 116 -2.41 -6.79 17.09
CA ILE A 116 -1.70 -5.80 17.91
C ILE A 116 -1.86 -6.14 19.40
N ASN A 117 -3.08 -6.40 19.86
CA ASN A 117 -3.36 -6.76 21.25
C ASN A 117 -2.75 -8.12 21.63
N GLN A 118 -2.75 -9.10 20.73
CA GLN A 118 -2.08 -10.39 20.95
C GLN A 118 -0.57 -10.25 21.14
N ILE A 119 0.08 -9.39 20.34
CA ILE A 119 1.53 -9.10 20.50
C ILE A 119 1.79 -8.46 21.87
N ASN A 120 0.92 -7.53 22.30
CA ASN A 120 1.00 -6.92 23.62
C ASN A 120 0.97 -7.96 24.75
N GLU A 121 0.00 -8.89 24.71
CA GLU A 121 -0.10 -9.96 25.70
C GLU A 121 1.17 -10.83 25.77
N LEU A 122 1.72 -11.20 24.60
CA LEU A 122 2.95 -12.01 24.53
C LEU A 122 4.16 -11.26 25.10
N ALA A 123 4.29 -9.97 24.79
CA ALA A 123 5.33 -9.11 25.33
C ALA A 123 5.20 -8.93 26.86
N HIS A 124 4.00 -8.71 27.37
CA HIS A 124 3.73 -8.60 28.80
C HIS A 124 4.03 -9.91 29.56
N ARG A 125 3.68 -11.07 29.00
CA ARG A 125 4.05 -12.38 29.57
C ARG A 125 5.57 -12.58 29.65
N ALA A 126 6.33 -11.90 28.77
CA ALA A 126 7.79 -11.89 28.79
C ALA A 126 8.38 -10.76 29.67
N GLY A 127 7.53 -9.95 30.35
CA GLY A 127 7.93 -8.86 31.22
C GLY A 127 8.49 -7.64 30.47
N LYS A 128 8.08 -7.41 29.21
CA LYS A 128 8.66 -6.35 28.36
C LYS A 128 7.81 -5.10 28.36
N ILE A 129 8.47 -3.93 28.25
CA ILE A 129 7.78 -2.65 27.98
C ILE A 129 7.17 -2.72 26.59
N THR A 130 5.91 -2.27 26.45
CA THR A 130 5.20 -2.27 25.17
C THR A 130 4.85 -0.88 24.73
N VAL A 131 5.09 -0.60 23.45
CA VAL A 131 4.76 0.65 22.79
C VAL A 131 3.88 0.35 21.58
N VAL A 132 2.77 1.05 21.43
CA VAL A 132 1.97 1.01 20.20
C VAL A 132 1.90 2.39 19.56
N GLY A 133 2.15 2.44 18.24
CA GLY A 133 2.07 3.64 17.41
C GLY A 133 1.29 3.37 16.12
N GLY A 134 1.25 4.36 15.24
CA GLY A 134 0.65 4.26 13.91
C GLY A 134 -0.80 4.69 13.82
N PRO A 135 -1.44 4.49 12.64
CA PRO A 135 -2.75 5.08 12.35
C PRO A 135 -3.86 4.56 13.26
N SER A 136 -3.83 3.28 13.64
CA SER A 136 -4.89 2.71 14.48
C SER A 136 -4.96 3.35 15.86
N VAL A 137 -3.83 3.43 16.57
CA VAL A 137 -3.81 4.04 17.90
C VAL A 137 -4.00 5.56 17.84
N SER A 138 -3.50 6.22 16.79
CA SER A 138 -3.73 7.66 16.58
C SER A 138 -5.21 7.98 16.32
N GLY A 139 -5.91 7.10 15.62
CA GLY A 139 -7.34 7.21 15.37
C GLY A 139 -8.22 6.83 16.57
N CYS A 140 -7.84 5.77 17.31
CA CYS A 140 -8.64 5.23 18.41
C CYS A 140 -7.75 4.65 19.53
N PRO A 141 -7.16 5.51 20.39
CA PRO A 141 -6.31 5.05 21.50
C PRO A 141 -7.04 4.15 22.50
N GLU A 142 -8.36 4.24 22.58
CA GLU A 142 -9.23 3.43 23.43
C GLU A 142 -9.23 1.93 23.07
N TYR A 143 -8.75 1.58 21.89
CA TYR A 143 -8.60 0.19 21.46
C TYR A 143 -7.42 -0.52 22.13
N TYR A 144 -6.55 0.21 22.81
CA TYR A 144 -5.27 -0.27 23.35
C TYR A 144 -5.08 0.07 24.83
N PRO A 145 -6.04 -0.28 25.73
CA PRO A 145 -5.99 0.10 27.15
C PRO A 145 -4.84 -0.56 27.90
N ASP A 146 -4.38 -1.73 27.43
CA ASP A 146 -3.41 -2.55 28.13
C ASP A 146 -1.96 -2.33 27.71
N PHE A 147 -1.70 -1.46 26.71
CA PHE A 147 -0.32 -1.09 26.34
C PHE A 147 0.31 -0.17 27.40
N ASP A 148 1.60 -0.33 27.64
CA ASP A 148 2.35 0.51 28.57
C ASP A 148 2.47 1.95 28.05
N ILE A 149 2.74 2.09 26.74
CA ILE A 149 2.98 3.39 26.09
C ILE A 149 2.18 3.49 24.80
N LEU A 150 1.46 4.58 24.63
CA LEU A 150 0.81 4.97 23.37
C LEU A 150 1.58 6.14 22.74
N HIS A 151 1.98 5.98 21.47
CA HIS A 151 2.50 7.06 20.63
C HIS A 151 1.43 7.50 19.64
N LEU A 152 0.91 8.72 19.80
CA LEU A 152 -0.19 9.26 19.01
C LEU A 152 0.33 10.30 18.01
N GLY A 153 0.05 10.08 16.74
CA GLY A 153 0.49 10.94 15.64
C GLY A 153 1.75 10.44 14.93
N GLU A 154 2.29 11.27 14.06
CA GLU A 154 3.51 10.99 13.28
C GLU A 154 4.77 11.27 14.11
N LEU A 155 5.97 10.98 13.54
CA LEU A 155 7.24 11.36 14.15
C LEU A 155 7.28 12.86 14.45
N GLY A 156 7.88 13.21 15.60
CA GLY A 156 8.00 14.58 16.07
C GLY A 156 8.40 14.65 17.54
N ASP A 157 8.02 15.72 18.20
CA ASP A 157 8.32 15.97 19.63
C ASP A 157 7.92 14.82 20.57
N ALA A 158 6.82 14.14 20.26
CA ALA A 158 6.38 12.96 21.02
C ALA A 158 7.37 11.79 20.92
N SER A 159 7.96 11.61 19.73
CA SER A 159 8.93 10.54 19.49
C SER A 159 10.21 10.76 20.30
N ASP A 160 10.71 12.00 20.37
CA ASP A 160 11.89 12.33 21.15
C ASP A 160 11.64 12.16 22.65
N ARG A 161 10.48 12.63 23.15
CA ARG A 161 10.07 12.43 24.57
C ARG A 161 9.90 10.94 24.91
N MET A 162 9.37 10.15 24.02
CA MET A 162 9.23 8.70 24.20
C MET A 162 10.61 8.01 24.26
N ILE A 163 11.53 8.40 23.38
CA ILE A 163 12.91 7.86 23.37
C ILE A 163 13.63 8.21 24.67
N GLU A 164 13.54 9.47 25.10
CA GLU A 164 14.11 9.92 26.38
C GLU A 164 13.51 9.14 27.56
N TYR A 165 12.19 8.97 27.59
CA TYR A 165 11.53 8.18 28.62
C TYR A 165 12.03 6.73 28.65
N LEU A 166 12.13 6.06 27.48
CA LEU A 166 12.60 4.69 27.36
C LEU A 166 14.08 4.54 27.75
N ASP A 167 14.90 5.56 27.57
CA ASP A 167 16.30 5.56 28.04
C ASP A 167 16.38 5.64 29.55
N GLN A 168 15.58 6.49 30.18
CA GLN A 168 15.63 6.76 31.63
C GLN A 168 14.88 5.70 32.45
N ASN A 169 13.92 4.96 31.88
CA ASN A 169 13.06 4.03 32.60
C ASN A 169 13.22 2.60 32.06
N LEU A 170 13.90 1.75 32.82
CA LEU A 170 14.23 0.38 32.40
C LEU A 170 13.10 -0.62 32.68
N GLU A 171 12.16 -0.27 33.55
CA GLU A 171 11.04 -1.11 33.97
C GLU A 171 9.73 -0.64 33.37
N ARG A 172 8.73 -1.53 33.38
CA ARG A 172 7.38 -1.21 32.90
C ARG A 172 6.74 -0.15 33.80
N PRO A 173 6.06 0.86 33.20
CA PRO A 173 5.35 1.86 33.98
C PRO A 173 4.17 1.26 34.74
N GLN A 174 3.84 1.86 35.87
CA GLN A 174 2.67 1.46 36.70
C GLN A 174 1.33 1.82 36.05
N GLN A 175 1.32 2.82 35.17
CA GLN A 175 0.14 3.33 34.45
C GLN A 175 0.52 3.59 33.01
N GLN A 176 -0.49 3.48 32.11
CA GLN A 176 -0.32 3.79 30.70
C GLN A 176 0.14 5.24 30.50
N ILE A 177 1.17 5.41 29.67
CA ILE A 177 1.70 6.72 29.30
C ILE A 177 1.32 7.05 27.87
N ARG A 178 0.95 8.31 27.61
CA ARG A 178 0.58 8.79 26.26
C ARG A 178 1.54 9.89 25.84
N PHE A 179 2.20 9.67 24.68
CA PHE A 179 2.98 10.68 23.99
C PHE A 179 2.21 11.10 22.73
N GLU A 180 1.71 12.32 22.73
CA GLU A 180 0.97 12.89 21.60
C GLU A 180 1.85 13.91 20.87
N THR A 181 1.97 13.75 19.56
CA THR A 181 2.75 14.64 18.68
C THR A 181 2.00 15.96 18.50
N LYS A 182 2.60 17.03 18.99
CA LYS A 182 2.14 18.41 18.79
C LYS A 182 2.89 19.08 17.64
N GLU A 183 4.19 18.83 17.57
CA GLU A 183 5.08 19.34 16.52
C GLU A 183 5.59 18.15 15.69
N ARG A 184 5.08 18.05 14.46
CA ARG A 184 5.47 16.98 13.54
C ARG A 184 6.87 17.25 12.97
N LEU A 185 7.68 16.21 12.88
CA LEU A 185 8.92 16.27 12.13
C LEU A 185 8.60 16.54 10.65
N PRO A 186 9.24 17.53 9.99
CA PRO A 186 9.07 17.71 8.56
C PRO A 186 9.46 16.44 7.79
N LEU A 187 8.73 16.08 6.72
CA LEU A 187 9.07 14.90 5.91
C LEU A 187 10.48 15.01 5.30
N THR A 188 10.95 16.23 5.05
CA THR A 188 12.33 16.50 4.61
C THR A 188 13.40 16.11 5.62
N GLU A 189 13.02 15.83 6.88
CA GLU A 189 13.91 15.38 7.95
C GLU A 189 13.69 13.90 8.31
N PHE A 190 12.77 13.19 7.65
CA PHE A 190 12.56 11.77 7.89
C PHE A 190 13.80 10.97 7.46
N PRO A 191 14.22 10.00 8.29
CA PRO A 191 15.30 9.10 7.90
C PRO A 191 14.89 8.17 6.75
N THR A 192 15.87 7.68 6.01
CA THR A 192 15.65 6.54 5.12
C THR A 192 15.17 5.35 5.93
N PRO A 193 14.07 4.68 5.54
CA PRO A 193 13.57 3.51 6.28
C PRO A 193 14.64 2.43 6.46
N ALA A 194 14.59 1.71 7.56
CA ALA A 194 15.60 0.71 7.95
C ALA A 194 15.51 -0.57 7.09
N TYR A 195 15.64 -0.46 5.75
CA TYR A 195 15.55 -1.59 4.82
C TYR A 195 16.59 -2.69 5.08
N HIS A 196 17.70 -2.38 5.74
CA HIS A 196 18.72 -3.36 6.14
C HIS A 196 18.23 -4.37 7.18
N LEU A 197 17.10 -4.11 7.85
CA LEU A 197 16.49 -5.00 8.84
C LEU A 197 15.59 -6.08 8.22
N LEU A 198 15.33 -6.03 6.90
CA LEU A 198 14.46 -6.96 6.20
C LEU A 198 15.14 -7.58 4.97
N ASN A 199 14.56 -8.67 4.47
CA ASN A 199 14.89 -9.21 3.16
C ASN A 199 13.80 -8.78 2.17
N ILE A 200 14.09 -7.83 1.31
CA ILE A 200 13.12 -7.27 0.38
C ILE A 200 12.55 -8.31 -0.60
N ASN A 201 13.26 -9.43 -0.84
CA ASN A 201 12.78 -10.51 -1.72
C ASN A 201 11.63 -11.34 -1.10
N ASP A 202 11.34 -11.17 0.19
CA ASP A 202 10.18 -11.81 0.83
C ASP A 202 8.86 -11.10 0.48
N TYR A 203 8.93 -9.96 -0.22
CA TYR A 203 7.78 -9.11 -0.55
C TYR A 203 7.44 -9.14 -2.04
N PHE A 204 6.14 -9.03 -2.33
CA PHE A 204 5.63 -8.97 -3.71
C PHE A 204 6.02 -7.67 -4.41
N LEU A 205 5.89 -6.54 -3.71
CA LEU A 205 6.29 -5.20 -4.12
C LEU A 205 7.18 -4.57 -3.05
N ALA A 206 8.02 -3.63 -3.44
CA ALA A 206 8.54 -2.65 -2.49
C ALA A 206 7.65 -1.40 -2.46
N ASN A 207 7.95 -0.50 -1.53
CA ASN A 207 7.24 0.76 -1.46
C ASN A 207 8.16 1.92 -1.07
N VAL A 208 7.75 3.11 -1.45
CA VAL A 208 8.36 4.38 -1.06
C VAL A 208 7.24 5.39 -0.77
N GLN A 209 7.49 6.31 0.14
CA GLN A 209 6.58 7.42 0.40
C GLN A 209 7.23 8.71 -0.09
N PHE A 210 6.56 9.46 -0.94
CA PHE A 210 6.93 10.80 -1.34
C PHE A 210 6.19 11.86 -0.54
N SER A 211 4.87 11.67 -0.34
CA SER A 211 4.02 12.64 0.35
C SER A 211 3.16 12.02 1.43
N SER A 212 2.62 12.85 2.32
CA SER A 212 1.66 12.50 3.37
C SER A 212 0.61 13.60 3.49
N GLY A 213 -0.66 13.18 3.63
CA GLY A 213 -1.83 14.06 3.64
C GLY A 213 -2.49 14.19 2.27
N CYS A 214 -3.80 14.49 2.26
CA CYS A 214 -4.59 14.57 1.04
C CYS A 214 -5.45 15.85 1.05
N PRO A 215 -5.50 16.63 -0.07
CA PRO A 215 -6.25 17.89 -0.09
C PRO A 215 -7.78 17.71 -0.08
N TYR A 216 -8.26 16.49 -0.30
CA TYR A 216 -9.68 16.17 -0.33
C TYR A 216 -10.21 15.77 1.03
N ARG A 217 -11.54 15.89 1.21
CA ARG A 217 -12.24 15.61 2.48
C ARG A 217 -13.41 14.65 2.26
N CYS A 218 -13.13 13.50 1.65
CA CYS A 218 -14.13 12.47 1.47
C CYS A 218 -14.69 12.02 2.83
N GLU A 219 -16.01 11.88 2.95
CA GLU A 219 -16.71 11.68 4.22
C GLU A 219 -16.22 10.42 4.99
N PHE A 220 -15.85 9.38 4.27
CA PHE A 220 -15.42 8.08 4.83
C PHE A 220 -13.92 7.98 5.14
N CYS A 221 -13.11 8.96 4.71
CA CYS A 221 -11.66 8.88 4.74
C CYS A 221 -11.07 9.48 6.02
N ASP A 222 -10.17 8.74 6.68
CA ASP A 222 -9.48 9.16 7.89
C ASP A 222 -8.17 9.93 7.64
N ILE A 223 -7.67 9.97 6.41
CA ILE A 223 -6.41 10.64 6.05
C ILE A 223 -6.36 12.11 6.48
N PRO A 224 -7.40 12.95 6.22
CA PRO A 224 -7.38 14.34 6.68
C PRO A 224 -7.30 14.49 8.20
N GLU A 225 -7.88 13.57 8.95
CA GLU A 225 -7.88 13.57 10.42
C GLU A 225 -6.53 13.11 10.99
N LEU A 226 -5.87 12.11 10.35
CA LEU A 226 -4.59 11.55 10.80
C LEU A 226 -3.41 12.38 10.33
N TYR A 227 -3.37 12.73 9.04
CA TYR A 227 -2.19 13.32 8.39
C TYR A 227 -2.39 14.76 7.91
N GLY A 228 -3.64 15.24 7.94
CA GLY A 228 -4.00 16.59 7.52
C GLY A 228 -4.38 16.70 6.05
N ASN A 229 -4.95 17.85 5.70
CA ASN A 229 -5.46 18.15 4.37
C ASN A 229 -4.52 19.03 3.51
N SER A 230 -3.30 19.25 3.97
CA SER A 230 -2.23 19.91 3.21
C SER A 230 -1.11 18.91 2.98
N PRO A 231 -0.91 18.43 1.74
CA PRO A 231 0.15 17.47 1.45
C PRO A 231 1.53 18.04 1.83
N ARG A 232 2.32 17.21 2.52
CA ARG A 232 3.72 17.47 2.87
C ARG A 232 4.57 16.48 2.10
N MET A 233 5.74 16.88 1.63
CA MET A 233 6.56 16.08 0.73
C MET A 233 7.98 15.90 1.27
N LYS A 234 8.57 14.75 0.92
CA LYS A 234 10.02 14.55 0.91
C LYS A 234 10.66 15.30 -0.25
N THR A 235 11.97 15.49 -0.19
CA THR A 235 12.71 16.00 -1.35
C THR A 235 12.86 14.91 -2.42
N PRO A 236 13.02 15.26 -3.70
CA PRO A 236 13.31 14.28 -4.74
C PRO A 236 14.55 13.43 -4.45
N GLU A 237 15.59 14.03 -3.85
CA GLU A 237 16.84 13.37 -3.49
C GLU A 237 16.63 12.31 -2.42
N GLN A 238 15.76 12.57 -1.42
CA GLN A 238 15.39 11.57 -0.41
C GLN A 238 14.70 10.36 -1.07
N VAL A 239 13.77 10.60 -1.98
CA VAL A 239 13.06 9.51 -2.69
C VAL A 239 14.04 8.67 -3.51
N VAL A 240 14.95 9.31 -4.23
CA VAL A 240 16.00 8.60 -5.00
C VAL A 240 16.93 7.80 -4.08
N ALA A 241 17.33 8.37 -2.93
CA ALA A 241 18.17 7.66 -1.95
C ALA A 241 17.45 6.44 -1.36
N GLU A 242 16.13 6.52 -1.10
CA GLU A 242 15.33 5.38 -0.66
C GLU A 242 15.25 4.28 -1.73
N LEU A 243 15.08 4.64 -3.00
CA LEU A 243 15.13 3.69 -4.12
C LEU A 243 16.48 2.98 -4.24
N ASP A 244 17.58 3.71 -4.05
CA ASP A 244 18.94 3.13 -4.07
C ASP A 244 19.16 2.19 -2.88
N ALA A 245 18.73 2.56 -1.67
CA ALA A 245 18.81 1.72 -0.47
C ALA A 245 18.01 0.43 -0.63
N MET A 246 16.81 0.49 -1.19
CA MET A 246 15.99 -0.69 -1.48
C MET A 246 16.67 -1.62 -2.48
N ARG A 247 17.27 -1.10 -3.56
CA ARG A 247 17.99 -1.91 -4.54
C ARG A 247 19.20 -2.61 -3.96
N GLN A 248 19.89 -2.00 -3.01
CA GLN A 248 21.00 -2.65 -2.29
C GLN A 248 20.51 -3.81 -1.42
N SER A 249 19.25 -3.76 -0.94
CA SER A 249 18.65 -4.81 -0.11
C SER A 249 18.12 -6.01 -0.92
N GLY A 250 18.05 -5.93 -2.25
CA GLY A 250 17.64 -7.04 -3.11
C GLY A 250 17.11 -6.65 -4.49
N ASN A 251 16.50 -7.63 -5.18
CA ASN A 251 16.06 -7.50 -6.55
C ASN A 251 14.55 -7.34 -6.66
N LEU A 252 14.12 -6.12 -6.96
CA LEU A 252 12.72 -5.72 -7.09
C LEU A 252 12.30 -5.57 -8.55
N GLY A 253 11.04 -5.92 -8.85
CA GLY A 253 10.41 -5.66 -10.16
C GLY A 253 9.46 -4.46 -10.16
N ALA A 254 8.92 -4.08 -8.99
CA ALA A 254 7.97 -2.99 -8.88
C ALA A 254 8.06 -2.28 -7.52
N VAL A 255 7.80 -0.98 -7.52
CA VAL A 255 7.72 -0.12 -6.34
C VAL A 255 6.39 0.63 -6.35
N TYR A 256 5.69 0.61 -5.23
CA TYR A 256 4.46 1.33 -5.00
C TYR A 256 4.73 2.61 -4.21
N PHE A 257 4.29 3.75 -4.70
CA PHE A 257 4.25 4.99 -3.94
C PHE A 257 3.04 4.95 -3.00
N VAL A 258 3.31 4.78 -1.70
CA VAL A 258 2.28 4.65 -0.64
C VAL A 258 1.80 6.02 -0.14
N ASP A 259 1.73 6.98 -1.05
CA ASP A 259 1.18 8.31 -0.79
C ASP A 259 -0.34 8.24 -0.68
N ASP A 260 -0.94 9.03 0.19
CA ASP A 260 -2.40 9.15 0.28
C ASP A 260 -3.03 9.66 -1.03
N ASN A 261 -2.25 10.43 -1.80
CA ASN A 261 -2.54 10.88 -3.15
C ASN A 261 -1.26 11.45 -3.78
N PHE A 262 -0.60 10.68 -4.64
CA PHE A 262 0.66 11.05 -5.30
C PHE A 262 0.59 12.41 -6.03
N VAL A 263 -0.59 12.75 -6.56
CA VAL A 263 -0.84 14.00 -7.28
C VAL A 263 -1.61 15.03 -6.43
N GLY A 264 -1.63 14.85 -5.12
CA GLY A 264 -2.25 15.79 -4.18
C GLY A 264 -1.66 17.19 -4.28
N ASP A 265 -0.35 17.30 -4.52
CA ASP A 265 0.33 18.50 -5.02
C ASP A 265 0.98 18.20 -6.37
N ARG A 266 0.30 18.58 -7.46
CA ARG A 266 0.78 18.36 -8.83
C ARG A 266 2.11 19.07 -9.13
N ARG A 267 2.39 20.22 -8.50
CA ARG A 267 3.66 20.95 -8.70
C ARG A 267 4.82 20.19 -8.07
N ALA A 268 4.60 19.63 -6.89
CA ALA A 268 5.59 18.80 -6.23
C ALA A 268 5.85 17.50 -7.01
N ALA A 269 4.80 16.81 -7.47
CA ALA A 269 4.95 15.64 -8.34
C ALA A 269 5.73 15.95 -9.62
N MET A 270 5.45 17.09 -10.27
CA MET A 270 6.21 17.55 -11.46
C MET A 270 7.68 17.87 -11.15
N LYS A 271 8.05 18.20 -9.92
CA LYS A 271 9.45 18.37 -9.51
C LYS A 271 10.14 17.04 -9.25
N LEU A 272 9.43 16.05 -8.70
CA LEU A 272 9.98 14.72 -8.43
C LEU A 272 10.21 13.92 -9.72
N LEU A 273 9.29 13.95 -10.67
CA LEU A 273 9.29 13.08 -11.85
C LEU A 273 10.58 13.15 -12.70
N PRO A 274 11.21 14.31 -12.97
CA PRO A 274 12.51 14.36 -13.65
C PRO A 274 13.59 13.53 -12.94
N HIS A 275 13.64 13.55 -11.61
CA HIS A 275 14.60 12.76 -10.83
C HIS A 275 14.35 11.25 -10.95
N LEU A 276 13.06 10.84 -10.98
CA LEU A 276 12.68 9.44 -11.21
C LEU A 276 13.02 8.99 -12.63
N ILE A 277 12.76 9.84 -13.64
CA ILE A 277 13.10 9.57 -15.04
C ILE A 277 14.62 9.40 -15.19
N ASP A 278 15.42 10.31 -14.64
CA ASP A 278 16.88 10.22 -14.68
C ASP A 278 17.41 9.02 -13.93
N TRP A 279 16.81 8.68 -12.79
CA TRP A 279 17.15 7.48 -12.03
C TRP A 279 16.84 6.20 -12.84
N GLN A 280 15.67 6.13 -13.48
CA GLN A 280 15.30 5.01 -14.36
C GLN A 280 16.27 4.86 -15.53
N LYS A 281 16.58 5.95 -16.23
CA LYS A 281 17.53 5.97 -17.37
C LYS A 281 18.91 5.50 -16.95
N ARG A 282 19.46 6.03 -15.86
CA ARG A 282 20.80 5.65 -15.35
C ARG A 282 20.87 4.17 -14.93
N ASN A 283 19.76 3.60 -14.46
CA ASN A 283 19.70 2.22 -13.96
C ASN A 283 19.13 1.23 -14.99
N GLY A 284 18.79 1.66 -16.21
CA GLY A 284 18.25 0.82 -17.27
C GLY A 284 16.83 0.31 -17.00
N TYR A 285 15.99 1.16 -16.39
CA TYR A 285 14.57 0.88 -16.08
C TYR A 285 14.36 -0.42 -15.30
N PRO A 286 14.96 -0.58 -14.12
CA PRO A 286 14.90 -1.83 -13.36
C PRO A 286 13.54 -2.10 -12.74
N ILE A 287 12.69 -1.08 -12.55
CA ILE A 287 11.50 -1.11 -11.70
C ILE A 287 10.32 -0.47 -12.42
N GLN A 288 9.13 -1.06 -12.30
CA GLN A 288 7.86 -0.42 -12.62
C GLN A 288 7.37 0.36 -11.40
N PHE A 289 6.80 1.54 -11.61
CA PHE A 289 6.15 2.30 -10.55
C PHE A 289 4.63 2.14 -10.58
N ALA A 290 4.04 2.18 -9.39
CA ALA A 290 2.61 2.29 -9.16
C ALA A 290 2.35 3.33 -8.07
N CYS A 291 1.18 3.96 -8.07
CA CYS A 291 0.80 4.93 -7.02
C CYS A 291 -0.72 5.02 -6.85
N GLU A 292 -1.13 5.67 -5.75
CA GLU A 292 -2.49 6.13 -5.56
C GLU A 292 -2.67 7.54 -6.13
N ALA A 293 -3.73 7.77 -6.87
CA ALA A 293 -4.07 9.08 -7.42
C ALA A 293 -5.58 9.25 -7.60
N THR A 294 -6.03 10.49 -7.68
CA THR A 294 -7.41 10.81 -8.01
C THR A 294 -7.63 10.87 -9.54
N LEU A 295 -8.83 10.53 -10.01
CA LEU A 295 -9.17 10.48 -11.45
C LEU A 295 -8.92 11.79 -12.20
N ASN A 296 -8.94 12.93 -11.51
CA ASN A 296 -8.65 14.23 -12.12
C ASN A 296 -7.19 14.37 -12.60
N LEU A 297 -6.32 13.39 -12.34
CA LEU A 297 -5.02 13.23 -13.00
C LEU A 297 -5.17 13.17 -14.52
N ALA A 298 -6.25 12.57 -15.03
CA ALA A 298 -6.55 12.50 -16.46
C ALA A 298 -6.62 13.86 -17.16
N GLN A 299 -6.80 14.95 -16.43
CA GLN A 299 -6.80 16.32 -16.95
C GLN A 299 -5.39 16.97 -17.05
N SER A 300 -4.34 16.22 -16.81
CA SER A 300 -2.97 16.73 -16.75
C SER A 300 -2.03 16.01 -17.74
N PRO A 301 -2.16 16.25 -19.07
CA PRO A 301 -1.40 15.50 -20.08
C PRO A 301 0.12 15.53 -19.87
N LYS A 302 0.67 16.71 -19.48
CA LYS A 302 2.11 16.84 -19.19
C LYS A 302 2.55 15.94 -18.03
N LEU A 303 1.76 15.87 -16.97
CA LEU A 303 2.06 15.03 -15.81
C LEU A 303 1.98 13.55 -16.19
N LEU A 304 0.97 13.16 -16.96
CA LEU A 304 0.81 11.79 -17.48
C LEU A 304 1.98 11.36 -18.35
N GLU A 305 2.47 12.24 -19.25
CA GLU A 305 3.63 11.93 -20.09
C GLU A 305 4.90 11.73 -19.25
N MET A 306 5.13 12.60 -18.25
CA MET A 306 6.26 12.44 -17.32
C MET A 306 6.14 11.16 -16.47
N MET A 307 4.95 10.80 -16.01
CA MET A 307 4.71 9.55 -15.29
C MET A 307 4.95 8.34 -16.19
N ARG A 308 4.49 8.39 -17.47
CA ARG A 308 4.77 7.37 -18.47
C ARG A 308 6.28 7.20 -18.69
N GLU A 309 7.03 8.31 -18.87
CA GLU A 309 8.48 8.30 -19.04
C GLU A 309 9.21 7.77 -17.80
N ALA A 310 8.71 8.04 -16.59
CA ALA A 310 9.22 7.48 -15.34
C ALA A 310 8.86 5.99 -15.15
N TYR A 311 8.08 5.40 -16.05
CA TYR A 311 7.63 4.01 -16.04
C TYR A 311 6.59 3.70 -14.96
N PHE A 312 5.63 4.62 -14.74
CA PHE A 312 4.41 4.30 -13.99
C PHE A 312 3.51 3.42 -14.86
N CYS A 313 3.21 2.21 -14.37
CA CYS A 313 2.44 1.20 -15.11
C CYS A 313 1.06 0.93 -14.51
N THR A 314 0.85 1.30 -13.25
CA THR A 314 -0.41 1.05 -12.52
C THR A 314 -0.78 2.26 -11.67
N ILE A 315 -2.03 2.66 -11.73
CA ILE A 315 -2.58 3.74 -10.90
C ILE A 315 -3.80 3.21 -10.14
N PHE A 316 -3.75 3.26 -8.81
CA PHE A 316 -4.93 3.04 -8.00
C PHE A 316 -5.74 4.35 -7.92
N CYS A 317 -6.98 4.32 -8.41
CA CYS A 317 -7.91 5.44 -8.33
C CYS A 317 -9.13 5.04 -7.50
N GLY A 318 -9.36 5.71 -6.37
CA GLY A 318 -10.61 5.55 -5.63
C GLY A 318 -11.79 6.07 -6.47
N ILE A 319 -12.56 5.18 -7.11
CA ILE A 319 -13.79 5.54 -7.85
C ILE A 319 -14.98 5.56 -6.90
N GLU A 320 -15.04 4.61 -6.02
CA GLU A 320 -16.05 4.32 -4.98
C GLU A 320 -17.41 3.91 -5.56
N THR A 321 -17.93 4.66 -6.50
CA THR A 321 -19.20 4.40 -7.18
C THR A 321 -19.21 5.06 -8.56
N PRO A 322 -19.87 4.48 -9.56
CA PRO A 322 -20.07 5.14 -10.85
C PRO A 322 -21.15 6.22 -10.83
N GLU A 323 -21.89 6.38 -9.72
CA GLU A 323 -23.07 7.24 -9.64
C GLU A 323 -22.72 8.65 -9.16
N PRO A 324 -22.98 9.71 -9.96
CA PRO A 324 -22.62 11.09 -9.61
C PRO A 324 -23.26 11.58 -8.30
N ASN A 325 -24.54 11.25 -8.06
CA ASN A 325 -25.25 11.67 -6.85
C ASN A 325 -24.63 11.04 -5.60
N ALA A 326 -24.20 9.78 -5.70
CA ALA A 326 -23.54 9.09 -4.60
C ALA A 326 -22.14 9.69 -4.32
N LEU A 327 -21.37 10.02 -5.36
CA LEU A 327 -20.08 10.71 -5.21
C LEU A 327 -20.24 12.06 -4.50
N HIS A 328 -21.24 12.83 -4.85
CA HIS A 328 -21.54 14.11 -4.19
C HIS A 328 -21.91 13.89 -2.71
N ALA A 329 -22.75 12.88 -2.43
CA ALA A 329 -23.20 12.57 -1.07
C ALA A 329 -22.04 12.18 -0.12
N ILE A 330 -20.97 11.55 -0.65
CA ILE A 330 -19.78 11.18 0.13
C ILE A 330 -18.64 12.21 0.02
N SER A 331 -18.93 13.42 -0.48
CA SER A 331 -17.97 14.52 -0.65
C SER A 331 -16.76 14.15 -1.52
N LYS A 332 -16.99 13.41 -2.62
CA LYS A 332 -15.95 13.01 -3.58
C LYS A 332 -16.12 13.71 -4.94
N ASP A 333 -16.38 15.01 -4.91
CA ASP A 333 -16.66 15.84 -6.09
C ASP A 333 -15.51 15.91 -7.09
N GLN A 334 -14.27 15.66 -6.66
CA GLN A 334 -13.10 15.59 -7.56
C GLN A 334 -13.25 14.52 -8.67
N ASN A 335 -14.05 13.49 -8.44
CA ASN A 335 -14.36 12.47 -9.44
C ASN A 335 -15.43 12.93 -10.46
N LEU A 336 -16.11 14.04 -10.20
CA LEU A 336 -17.12 14.62 -11.10
C LEU A 336 -16.52 15.59 -12.13
N SER A 337 -15.23 15.90 -12.03
CA SER A 337 -14.55 16.86 -12.90
C SER A 337 -14.45 16.43 -14.38
N MET A 338 -14.64 15.13 -14.64
CA MET A 338 -14.65 14.49 -15.96
C MET A 338 -15.50 13.20 -15.87
N PRO A 339 -16.19 12.77 -16.95
CA PRO A 339 -16.83 11.46 -16.97
C PRO A 339 -15.84 10.34 -16.63
N ILE A 340 -16.17 9.49 -15.66
CA ILE A 340 -15.26 8.48 -15.09
C ILE A 340 -14.67 7.57 -16.17
N LEU A 341 -15.50 7.04 -17.08
CA LEU A 341 -15.05 6.18 -18.19
C LEU A 341 -14.05 6.90 -19.10
N LYS A 342 -14.25 8.21 -19.34
CA LYS A 342 -13.32 9.01 -20.12
C LYS A 342 -11.98 9.20 -19.41
N ALA A 343 -12.00 9.44 -18.10
CA ALA A 343 -10.79 9.55 -17.31
C ALA A 343 -9.97 8.24 -17.36
N ILE A 344 -10.64 7.08 -17.21
CA ILE A 344 -10.00 5.77 -17.31
C ILE A 344 -9.37 5.58 -18.70
N GLN A 345 -10.09 5.89 -19.78
CA GLN A 345 -9.57 5.80 -21.15
C GLN A 345 -8.32 6.66 -21.35
N VAL A 346 -8.30 7.88 -20.79
CA VAL A 346 -7.12 8.75 -20.83
C VAL A 346 -5.94 8.12 -20.11
N LEU A 347 -6.11 7.61 -18.87
CA LEU A 347 -5.03 6.95 -18.13
C LEU A 347 -4.49 5.74 -18.91
N ASN A 348 -5.38 4.90 -19.44
CA ASN A 348 -5.02 3.73 -20.25
C ASN A 348 -4.24 4.11 -21.52
N SER A 349 -4.58 5.25 -22.16
CA SER A 349 -3.88 5.73 -23.36
C SER A 349 -2.41 6.15 -23.09
N TYR A 350 -2.03 6.36 -21.83
CA TYR A 350 -0.64 6.55 -21.39
C TYR A 350 0.01 5.26 -20.87
N GLY A 351 -0.62 4.10 -21.06
CA GLY A 351 -0.08 2.79 -20.66
C GLY A 351 -0.27 2.43 -19.19
N MET A 352 -1.04 3.22 -18.46
CA MET A 352 -1.28 3.02 -17.02
C MET A 352 -2.54 2.20 -16.81
N GLU A 353 -2.39 0.99 -16.27
CA GLU A 353 -3.52 0.15 -15.83
C GLU A 353 -4.19 0.81 -14.62
N VAL A 354 -5.51 1.03 -14.73
CA VAL A 354 -6.29 1.54 -13.60
C VAL A 354 -6.72 0.38 -12.71
N VAL A 355 -6.43 0.51 -11.43
CA VAL A 355 -6.96 -0.30 -10.33
C VAL A 355 -7.87 0.57 -9.49
N SER A 356 -8.96 0.05 -8.92
CA SER A 356 -9.91 0.91 -8.22
C SER A 356 -10.56 0.27 -7.01
N GLY A 357 -11.07 1.13 -6.11
CA GLY A 357 -12.00 0.79 -5.04
C GLY A 357 -13.45 1.08 -5.42
N ILE A 358 -14.35 0.20 -5.00
CA ILE A 358 -15.81 0.35 -5.04
C ILE A 358 -16.36 0.14 -3.63
N ILE A 359 -17.29 0.99 -3.22
CA ILE A 359 -17.98 0.92 -1.93
C ILE A 359 -19.45 0.58 -2.16
N ILE A 360 -19.96 -0.41 -1.45
CA ILE A 360 -21.36 -0.81 -1.42
C ILE A 360 -21.92 -0.59 -0.01
N GLY A 361 -23.18 -0.15 0.08
CA GLY A 361 -23.85 0.20 1.32
C GLY A 361 -23.85 1.70 1.59
N LEU A 362 -23.68 2.52 0.54
CA LEU A 362 -23.88 3.95 0.61
C LEU A 362 -25.36 4.29 0.86
N ASP A 363 -25.63 5.44 1.48
CA ASP A 363 -27.01 5.87 1.79
C ASP A 363 -27.85 6.12 0.53
N THR A 364 -27.21 6.28 -0.62
CA THR A 364 -27.82 6.45 -1.95
C THR A 364 -28.06 5.15 -2.70
N ASP A 365 -27.59 4.01 -2.18
CA ASP A 365 -27.71 2.73 -2.85
C ASP A 365 -29.19 2.28 -2.94
N THR A 366 -29.50 1.59 -4.03
CA THR A 366 -30.80 0.97 -4.30
C THR A 366 -30.61 -0.50 -4.68
N PRO A 367 -31.65 -1.33 -4.71
CA PRO A 367 -31.53 -2.73 -5.13
C PRO A 367 -30.84 -2.92 -6.49
N GLU A 368 -30.92 -1.94 -7.39
CA GLU A 368 -30.32 -1.96 -8.72
C GLU A 368 -28.84 -1.51 -8.75
N THR A 369 -28.30 -1.03 -7.63
CA THR A 369 -26.89 -0.54 -7.57
C THR A 369 -25.90 -1.61 -8.02
N ALA A 370 -26.12 -2.88 -7.65
CA ALA A 370 -25.26 -3.98 -8.10
C ALA A 370 -25.24 -4.13 -9.63
N ASP A 371 -26.38 -3.95 -10.30
CA ASP A 371 -26.48 -4.02 -11.77
C ASP A 371 -25.69 -2.89 -12.43
N ARG A 372 -25.82 -1.67 -11.91
CA ARG A 372 -25.07 -0.49 -12.38
C ARG A 372 -23.56 -0.63 -12.18
N ILE A 373 -23.14 -1.19 -11.05
CA ILE A 373 -21.71 -1.47 -10.79
C ILE A 373 -21.19 -2.53 -11.78
N ILE A 374 -21.93 -3.61 -12.03
CA ILE A 374 -21.54 -4.66 -12.97
C ILE A 374 -21.48 -4.12 -14.40
N GLU A 375 -22.42 -3.27 -14.81
CA GLU A 375 -22.38 -2.59 -16.10
C GLU A 375 -21.14 -1.68 -16.21
N PHE A 376 -20.85 -0.91 -15.16
CA PHE A 376 -19.64 -0.11 -15.08
C PHE A 376 -18.36 -0.95 -15.20
N MET A 377 -18.30 -2.14 -14.58
CA MET A 377 -17.14 -3.04 -14.72
C MET A 377 -16.95 -3.47 -16.17
N ARG A 378 -18.03 -3.74 -16.90
CA ARG A 378 -17.96 -4.07 -18.33
C ARG A 378 -17.49 -2.90 -19.18
N ALA A 379 -18.00 -1.71 -18.89
CA ALA A 379 -17.68 -0.50 -19.66
C ALA A 379 -16.26 0.01 -19.40
N SER A 380 -15.79 -0.06 -18.15
CA SER A 380 -14.50 0.48 -17.73
C SER A 380 -13.30 -0.40 -18.08
N GLN A 381 -13.51 -1.72 -18.24
CA GLN A 381 -12.47 -2.71 -18.46
C GLN A 381 -11.37 -2.73 -17.37
N ILE A 382 -11.67 -2.21 -16.16
CA ILE A 382 -10.74 -2.25 -15.03
C ILE A 382 -10.58 -3.71 -14.57
N PRO A 383 -9.36 -4.29 -14.58
CA PRO A 383 -9.19 -5.70 -14.24
C PRO A 383 -9.25 -5.95 -12.73
N MET A 384 -8.75 -5.03 -11.92
CA MET A 384 -8.71 -5.18 -10.47
C MET A 384 -9.55 -4.11 -9.77
N LEU A 385 -10.53 -4.57 -9.00
CA LEU A 385 -11.43 -3.75 -8.19
C LEU A 385 -11.44 -4.27 -6.74
N THR A 386 -11.15 -3.43 -5.77
CA THR A 386 -11.38 -3.75 -4.36
C THR A 386 -12.82 -3.36 -4.02
N ILE A 387 -13.72 -4.34 -3.94
CA ILE A 387 -15.14 -4.09 -3.70
C ILE A 387 -15.42 -4.30 -2.21
N ASN A 388 -15.60 -3.20 -1.49
CA ASN A 388 -15.76 -3.19 -0.05
C ASN A 388 -17.17 -2.76 0.37
N LEU A 389 -17.61 -3.20 1.55
CA LEU A 389 -18.75 -2.61 2.22
C LEU A 389 -18.36 -1.28 2.88
N LEU A 390 -19.29 -0.32 2.89
CA LEU A 390 -19.11 0.91 3.63
C LEU A 390 -18.79 0.58 5.09
N HIS A 391 -17.71 1.15 5.60
CA HIS A 391 -17.28 1.01 6.98
C HIS A 391 -16.90 2.39 7.53
N ALA A 392 -17.43 2.76 8.68
CA ALA A 392 -17.07 4.00 9.31
C ALA A 392 -15.77 3.84 10.10
N LEU A 393 -14.74 4.59 9.71
CA LEU A 393 -13.49 4.66 10.46
C LEU A 393 -13.61 5.69 11.60
N PRO A 394 -12.98 5.44 12.74
CA PRO A 394 -13.02 6.37 13.87
C PRO A 394 -12.60 7.80 13.48
N ARG A 395 -13.25 8.79 14.06
CA ARG A 395 -13.00 10.24 13.86
C ARG A 395 -13.31 10.79 12.48
N THR A 396 -13.72 9.96 11.50
CA THR A 396 -14.15 10.47 10.18
C THR A 396 -15.46 11.27 10.28
N PRO A 397 -15.75 12.15 9.30
CA PRO A 397 -17.06 12.77 9.19
C PRO A 397 -18.21 11.74 9.16
N LEU A 398 -18.01 10.63 8.43
CA LEU A 398 -18.95 9.51 8.37
C LEU A 398 -19.22 8.92 9.77
N TRP A 399 -18.17 8.67 10.55
CA TRP A 399 -18.32 8.16 11.92
C TRP A 399 -19.19 9.09 12.76
N ARG A 400 -18.85 10.39 12.79
CA ARG A 400 -19.59 11.38 13.57
C ARG A 400 -21.05 11.48 13.15
N ARG A 401 -21.33 11.43 11.85
CA ARG A 401 -22.71 11.45 11.33
C ARG A 401 -23.49 10.20 11.75
N LEU A 402 -22.94 9.02 11.54
CA LEU A 402 -23.60 7.76 11.87
C LEU A 402 -23.78 7.56 13.39
N GLU A 403 -22.85 8.06 14.20
CA GLU A 403 -22.98 8.07 15.66
C GLU A 403 -24.17 8.96 16.10
N ALA A 404 -24.27 10.17 15.57
CA ALA A 404 -25.38 11.07 15.83
C ALA A 404 -26.74 10.53 15.36
N GLU A 405 -26.76 9.75 14.27
CA GLU A 405 -27.94 9.08 13.73
C GLU A 405 -28.29 7.75 14.46
N GLY A 406 -27.45 7.28 15.39
CA GLY A 406 -27.62 5.97 16.04
C GLY A 406 -27.45 4.78 15.08
N ARG A 407 -26.60 4.93 14.09
CA ARG A 407 -26.34 3.97 13.01
C ARG A 407 -24.96 3.31 13.08
N LEU A 408 -24.14 3.62 14.09
CA LEU A 408 -22.91 2.89 14.39
C LEU A 408 -23.22 1.63 15.18
N LEU A 409 -22.65 0.50 14.74
CA LEU A 409 -22.81 -0.81 15.36
C LEU A 409 -21.43 -1.32 15.83
N PHE A 410 -21.40 -1.86 17.05
CA PHE A 410 -20.19 -2.45 17.65
C PHE A 410 -20.31 -3.98 17.71
N ASP A 411 -20.80 -4.60 16.63
CA ASP A 411 -21.01 -6.03 16.50
C ASP A 411 -19.94 -6.64 15.58
N GLU A 412 -18.92 -7.26 16.17
CA GLU A 412 -17.81 -7.90 15.46
C GLU A 412 -18.22 -9.11 14.61
N SER A 413 -19.46 -9.61 14.73
CA SER A 413 -19.98 -10.68 13.86
C SER A 413 -20.40 -10.17 12.47
N ARG A 414 -20.53 -8.85 12.29
CA ARG A 414 -20.96 -8.22 11.03
C ARG A 414 -19.77 -7.86 10.14
N GLU A 415 -20.05 -7.82 8.84
CA GLU A 415 -19.07 -7.40 7.82
C GLU A 415 -18.84 -5.89 7.81
N SER A 416 -19.72 -5.10 8.43
CA SER A 416 -19.63 -3.64 8.53
C SER A 416 -20.18 -3.16 9.87
N ASN A 417 -19.59 -2.08 10.39
CA ASN A 417 -20.09 -1.37 11.58
C ASN A 417 -21.20 -0.35 11.27
N VAL A 418 -21.70 -0.35 10.04
CA VAL A 418 -22.75 0.58 9.60
C VAL A 418 -24.12 -0.11 9.64
N LYS A 419 -25.11 0.53 10.28
CA LYS A 419 -26.52 0.22 10.07
C LYS A 419 -26.96 0.88 8.77
N PHE A 420 -26.98 0.10 7.69
CA PHE A 420 -27.38 0.58 6.36
C PHE A 420 -28.84 1.09 6.35
N LEU A 421 -29.19 1.97 5.42
CA LEU A 421 -30.58 2.35 5.16
C LEU A 421 -31.36 1.23 4.49
N MET A 422 -30.70 0.44 3.64
CA MET A 422 -31.24 -0.78 3.07
C MET A 422 -31.16 -1.93 4.08
N PRO A 423 -32.00 -2.99 3.94
CA PRO A 423 -31.86 -4.21 4.73
C PRO A 423 -30.45 -4.82 4.58
N TYR A 424 -29.84 -5.18 5.69
CA TYR A 424 -28.45 -5.69 5.74
C TYR A 424 -28.22 -6.85 4.75
N GLU A 425 -29.13 -7.81 4.73
CA GLU A 425 -29.01 -9.00 3.88
C GLU A 425 -29.02 -8.65 2.38
N GLN A 426 -29.76 -7.61 1.97
CA GLN A 426 -29.76 -7.13 0.60
C GLN A 426 -28.42 -6.49 0.24
N VAL A 427 -27.84 -5.70 1.13
CA VAL A 427 -26.51 -5.07 0.91
C VAL A 427 -25.44 -6.14 0.80
N ILE A 428 -25.47 -7.17 1.67
CA ILE A 428 -24.54 -8.30 1.61
C ILE A 428 -24.69 -9.08 0.30
N GLU A 429 -25.91 -9.31 -0.16
CA GLU A 429 -26.17 -10.01 -1.41
C GLU A 429 -25.69 -9.21 -2.62
N MET A 430 -25.94 -7.88 -2.66
CA MET A 430 -25.41 -7.00 -3.69
C MET A 430 -23.87 -7.06 -3.74
N TRP A 431 -23.23 -7.00 -2.59
CA TRP A 431 -21.78 -7.10 -2.48
C TRP A 431 -21.26 -8.46 -2.99
N ARG A 432 -21.83 -9.57 -2.54
CA ARG A 432 -21.47 -10.92 -3.01
C ARG A 432 -21.65 -11.06 -4.52
N ARG A 433 -22.74 -10.57 -5.06
CA ARG A 433 -23.01 -10.57 -6.50
C ARG A 433 -21.96 -9.78 -7.27
N CYS A 434 -21.57 -8.60 -6.79
CA CYS A 434 -20.52 -7.81 -7.42
C CYS A 434 -19.16 -8.52 -7.41
N ILE A 435 -18.70 -9.09 -6.29
CA ILE A 435 -17.41 -9.76 -6.22
C ILE A 435 -17.37 -11.06 -7.03
N THR A 436 -18.43 -11.86 -7.00
CA THR A 436 -18.48 -13.11 -7.76
C THR A 436 -18.53 -12.87 -9.25
N THR A 437 -19.24 -11.82 -9.70
CA THR A 437 -19.27 -11.41 -11.10
C THR A 437 -17.93 -10.81 -11.54
N ALA A 438 -17.35 -9.90 -10.73
CA ALA A 438 -16.08 -9.25 -11.07
C ALA A 438 -14.96 -10.25 -11.30
N TYR A 439 -14.95 -11.35 -10.56
CA TYR A 439 -13.87 -12.33 -10.55
C TYR A 439 -14.27 -13.70 -11.08
N GLU A 440 -15.40 -13.76 -11.81
CA GLU A 440 -15.68 -14.87 -12.68
C GLU A 440 -14.55 -14.97 -13.74
N PRO A 441 -13.91 -16.16 -13.92
CA PRO A 441 -12.68 -16.26 -14.69
C PRO A 441 -12.77 -15.73 -16.13
N GLU A 442 -13.87 -15.96 -16.84
CA GLU A 442 -14.01 -15.48 -18.23
C GLU A 442 -14.13 -13.97 -18.26
N PHE A 443 -14.94 -13.39 -17.39
CA PHE A 443 -15.13 -11.94 -17.32
C PHE A 443 -13.86 -11.21 -16.86
N LEU A 444 -13.09 -11.78 -15.92
CA LEU A 444 -11.82 -11.20 -15.49
C LEU A 444 -10.77 -11.24 -16.61
N TYR A 445 -10.58 -12.40 -17.25
CA TYR A 445 -9.56 -12.52 -18.31
C TYR A 445 -9.91 -11.71 -19.56
N GLN A 446 -11.18 -11.45 -19.86
CA GLN A 446 -11.59 -10.52 -20.91
C GLN A 446 -11.09 -9.10 -20.62
N ARG A 447 -11.23 -8.61 -19.39
CA ARG A 447 -10.74 -7.29 -18.98
C ARG A 447 -9.20 -7.21 -19.02
N PHE A 448 -8.50 -8.25 -18.63
CA PHE A 448 -7.05 -8.31 -18.80
C PHE A 448 -6.63 -8.36 -20.28
N ALA A 449 -7.31 -9.15 -21.10
CA ALA A 449 -7.05 -9.21 -22.54
C ALA A 449 -7.23 -7.84 -23.20
N TYR A 450 -8.29 -7.11 -22.83
CA TYR A 450 -8.49 -5.72 -23.28
C TYR A 450 -7.30 -4.83 -22.91
N ASN A 451 -6.81 -4.90 -21.66
CA ASN A 451 -5.66 -4.09 -21.23
C ASN A 451 -4.36 -4.50 -21.94
N MET A 452 -4.16 -5.80 -22.20
CA MET A 452 -3.01 -6.29 -22.99
C MET A 452 -3.02 -5.78 -24.43
N GLU A 453 -4.17 -5.51 -24.99
CA GLU A 453 -4.33 -5.03 -26.37
C GLU A 453 -4.36 -3.50 -26.48
N HIS A 454 -4.96 -2.79 -25.49
CA HIS A 454 -5.26 -1.37 -25.60
C HIS A 454 -4.50 -0.48 -24.61
N THR A 455 -4.06 -1.01 -23.46
CA THR A 455 -3.38 -0.24 -22.43
C THR A 455 -1.86 -0.47 -22.43
N TYR A 456 -1.42 -1.72 -22.32
CA TYR A 456 0.00 -2.03 -22.15
C TYR A 456 0.89 -1.67 -23.34
N PRO A 457 0.42 -1.71 -24.61
CA PRO A 457 1.22 -1.25 -25.74
C PRO A 457 1.55 0.25 -25.73
N ASN A 458 0.81 1.05 -24.92
CA ASN A 458 1.07 2.49 -24.77
C ASN A 458 2.19 2.81 -23.77
N ARG A 459 2.71 1.80 -23.03
CA ARG A 459 3.87 1.95 -22.16
C ARG A 459 5.10 2.30 -22.98
N ILE A 460 6.10 2.90 -22.32
CA ILE A 460 7.41 3.09 -22.98
C ILE A 460 8.06 1.75 -23.30
N GLU A 461 8.77 1.71 -24.41
CA GLU A 461 9.69 0.59 -24.69
C GLU A 461 10.92 0.73 -23.77
N VAL A 462 11.09 -0.25 -22.88
CA VAL A 462 12.21 -0.24 -21.95
C VAL A 462 13.41 -0.99 -22.56
N PRO A 463 14.64 -0.46 -22.42
CA PRO A 463 15.81 -1.07 -23.02
C PRO A 463 16.12 -2.44 -22.38
N ASN A 464 16.69 -3.35 -23.19
CA ASN A 464 17.31 -4.56 -22.67
C ASN A 464 18.56 -4.18 -21.89
N SER A 465 18.47 -4.09 -20.58
CA SER A 465 19.57 -3.70 -19.71
C SER A 465 20.05 -4.89 -18.87
N PRO A 466 21.32 -4.91 -18.43
CA PRO A 466 21.84 -5.96 -17.54
C PRO A 466 21.03 -6.10 -16.26
N SER A 467 20.42 -5.02 -15.75
CA SER A 467 19.56 -5.04 -14.57
C SER A 467 18.28 -5.84 -14.79
N ARG A 468 17.74 -5.89 -16.02
CA ARG A 468 16.52 -6.65 -16.36
C ARG A 468 16.84 -8.08 -16.83
N THR A 469 17.91 -8.25 -17.59
CA THR A 469 18.29 -9.53 -18.25
C THR A 469 19.34 -10.33 -17.49
N SER A 470 19.56 -10.03 -16.19
CA SER A 470 20.45 -10.84 -15.37
C SER A 470 19.99 -12.30 -15.29
N ALA A 471 20.93 -13.24 -15.17
CA ALA A 471 20.62 -14.67 -15.04
C ALA A 471 19.64 -14.94 -13.85
N ALA A 472 19.75 -14.17 -12.77
CA ALA A 472 18.85 -14.24 -11.62
C ALA A 472 17.42 -13.83 -11.99
N ASN A 473 17.25 -12.74 -12.76
CA ASN A 473 15.93 -12.26 -13.19
C ASN A 473 15.28 -13.21 -14.21
N ILE A 474 16.06 -13.71 -15.15
CA ILE A 474 15.58 -14.71 -16.11
C ILE A 474 15.12 -15.97 -15.38
N ARG A 475 15.93 -16.48 -14.43
CA ARG A 475 15.55 -17.65 -13.61
C ARG A 475 14.29 -17.39 -12.80
N LYS A 476 14.17 -16.21 -12.18
CA LYS A 476 12.98 -15.78 -11.43
C LYS A 476 11.75 -15.75 -12.34
N GLY A 477 11.83 -15.12 -13.51
CA GLY A 477 10.75 -15.05 -14.48
C GLY A 477 10.32 -16.42 -15.01
N LEU A 478 11.28 -17.31 -15.34
CA LEU A 478 11.01 -18.68 -15.76
C LEU A 478 10.32 -19.49 -14.65
N THR A 479 10.74 -19.32 -13.39
CA THR A 479 10.11 -19.98 -12.25
C THR A 479 8.63 -19.53 -12.11
N TYR A 480 8.37 -18.24 -12.20
CA TYR A 480 7.01 -17.71 -12.13
C TYR A 480 6.15 -18.24 -13.28
N LEU A 481 6.65 -18.14 -14.51
CA LEU A 481 5.94 -18.63 -15.69
C LEU A 481 5.65 -20.14 -15.58
N THR A 482 6.63 -20.95 -15.20
CA THR A 482 6.43 -22.40 -15.03
C THR A 482 5.38 -22.70 -13.97
N ASN A 483 5.44 -22.04 -12.80
CA ASN A 483 4.46 -22.22 -11.75
C ASN A 483 3.04 -21.81 -12.20
N ILE A 484 2.91 -20.71 -12.95
CA ILE A 484 1.64 -20.26 -13.52
C ILE A 484 1.11 -21.30 -14.51
N LEU A 485 1.92 -21.74 -15.47
CA LEU A 485 1.50 -22.71 -16.48
C LEU A 485 1.09 -24.06 -15.86
N VAL A 486 1.81 -24.51 -14.84
CA VAL A 486 1.51 -25.77 -14.15
C VAL A 486 0.30 -25.61 -13.22
N ARG A 487 0.34 -24.67 -12.27
CA ARG A 487 -0.72 -24.56 -11.24
C ARG A 487 -2.02 -24.02 -11.79
N ILE A 488 -1.96 -23.07 -12.73
CA ILE A 488 -3.17 -22.52 -13.34
C ILE A 488 -3.53 -23.29 -14.61
N GLY A 489 -2.58 -23.48 -15.50
CA GLY A 489 -2.83 -24.09 -16.82
C GLY A 489 -3.15 -25.58 -16.78
N VAL A 490 -2.72 -26.31 -15.73
CA VAL A 490 -3.01 -27.75 -15.59
C VAL A 490 -4.00 -28.02 -14.47
N PHE A 491 -3.78 -27.46 -13.27
CA PHE A 491 -4.51 -27.88 -12.06
C PHE A 491 -5.71 -27.00 -11.70
N SER A 492 -5.87 -25.76 -12.24
CA SER A 492 -7.03 -24.95 -11.88
C SER A 492 -8.33 -25.45 -12.52
N ASN A 493 -9.46 -25.19 -11.86
CA ASN A 493 -10.80 -25.47 -12.38
C ASN A 493 -11.20 -24.53 -13.55
N TYR A 494 -10.45 -23.43 -13.76
CA TYR A 494 -10.65 -22.48 -14.87
C TYR A 494 -9.49 -22.54 -15.90
N ARG A 495 -8.75 -23.63 -15.96
CA ARG A 495 -7.60 -23.79 -16.90
C ARG A 495 -7.95 -23.56 -18.37
N GLN A 496 -9.16 -23.92 -18.80
CA GLN A 496 -9.58 -23.71 -20.19
C GLN A 496 -9.68 -22.22 -20.52
N THR A 497 -10.31 -21.43 -19.63
CA THR A 497 -10.43 -19.98 -19.76
C THR A 497 -9.04 -19.31 -19.67
N PHE A 498 -8.17 -19.76 -18.76
CA PHE A 498 -6.79 -19.30 -18.71
C PHE A 498 -6.06 -19.52 -20.05
N TRP A 499 -6.17 -20.69 -20.68
CA TRP A 499 -5.50 -20.97 -21.95
C TRP A 499 -6.07 -20.17 -23.13
N LYS A 500 -7.35 -19.77 -23.12
CA LYS A 500 -7.90 -18.87 -24.13
C LYS A 500 -7.13 -17.53 -24.16
N MET A 501 -6.76 -17.00 -23.00
CA MET A 501 -5.97 -15.77 -22.84
C MET A 501 -4.46 -16.00 -23.01
N ALA A 502 -3.91 -17.06 -22.42
CA ALA A 502 -2.46 -17.29 -22.34
C ALA A 502 -1.84 -17.66 -23.71
N LYS A 503 -2.51 -18.46 -24.55
CA LYS A 503 -1.98 -18.87 -25.87
C LYS A 503 -1.69 -17.70 -26.81
N PRO A 504 -2.57 -16.70 -27.00
CA PRO A 504 -2.23 -15.51 -27.78
C PRO A 504 -1.05 -14.73 -27.21
N ALA A 505 -0.99 -14.55 -25.88
CA ALA A 505 0.09 -13.84 -25.21
C ALA A 505 1.45 -14.52 -25.38
N LEU A 506 1.50 -15.86 -25.26
CA LEU A 506 2.71 -16.66 -25.51
C LEU A 506 3.18 -16.55 -26.97
N LYS A 507 2.24 -16.64 -27.94
CA LYS A 507 2.58 -16.50 -29.37
C LYS A 507 3.12 -15.12 -29.71
N ALA A 508 2.63 -14.07 -29.04
CA ALA A 508 3.09 -12.69 -29.21
C ALA A 508 4.38 -12.38 -28.43
N GLY A 509 4.90 -13.31 -27.62
CA GLY A 509 6.06 -13.06 -26.77
C GLY A 509 5.80 -12.16 -25.55
N ASN A 510 4.55 -11.88 -25.21
CA ASN A 510 4.13 -11.01 -24.11
C ASN A 510 4.23 -11.72 -22.73
N ILE A 511 5.44 -12.24 -22.42
CA ILE A 511 5.66 -13.07 -21.23
C ILE A 511 5.49 -12.28 -19.94
N GLU A 512 5.99 -11.05 -19.87
CA GLU A 512 5.90 -10.20 -18.68
C GLU A 512 4.44 -9.91 -18.32
N ASN A 513 3.63 -9.53 -19.32
CA ASN A 513 2.20 -9.30 -19.13
C ASN A 513 1.45 -10.59 -18.75
N LEU A 514 1.82 -11.75 -19.33
CA LEU A 514 1.24 -13.04 -18.97
C LEU A 514 1.54 -13.41 -17.51
N VAL A 515 2.76 -13.14 -17.04
CA VAL A 515 3.15 -13.37 -15.64
C VAL A 515 2.32 -12.47 -14.72
N HIS A 516 2.20 -11.18 -15.04
CA HIS A 516 1.38 -10.24 -14.27
C HIS A 516 -0.08 -10.72 -14.18
N VAL A 517 -0.72 -11.00 -15.32
CA VAL A 517 -2.11 -11.47 -15.37
C VAL A 517 -2.29 -12.83 -14.68
N GLY A 518 -1.31 -13.71 -14.79
CA GLY A 518 -1.32 -15.01 -14.11
C GLY A 518 -1.28 -14.88 -12.59
N LEU A 519 -0.40 -14.03 -12.05
CA LEU A 519 -0.27 -13.82 -10.61
C LEU A 519 -1.50 -13.10 -10.02
N VAL A 520 -1.84 -11.95 -10.58
CA VAL A 520 -2.94 -11.11 -10.09
C VAL A 520 -4.28 -11.79 -10.30
N GLY A 521 -4.54 -12.28 -11.52
CA GLY A 521 -5.81 -12.94 -11.85
C GLY A 521 -6.04 -14.21 -11.03
N HIS A 522 -4.99 -15.02 -10.78
CA HIS A 522 -5.11 -16.21 -9.93
C HIS A 522 -5.54 -15.84 -8.51
N HIS A 523 -4.90 -14.83 -7.92
CA HIS A 523 -5.27 -14.38 -6.58
C HIS A 523 -6.72 -13.90 -6.54
N LEU A 524 -7.13 -13.02 -7.46
CA LEU A 524 -8.46 -12.43 -7.50
C LEU A 524 -9.56 -13.50 -7.63
N ILE A 525 -9.37 -14.47 -8.55
CA ILE A 525 -10.32 -15.58 -8.74
C ILE A 525 -10.43 -16.44 -7.49
N LYS A 526 -9.28 -16.84 -6.92
CA LYS A 526 -9.26 -17.71 -5.74
C LYS A 526 -9.86 -17.01 -4.51
N PHE A 527 -9.47 -15.78 -4.26
CA PHE A 527 -9.99 -15.03 -3.13
C PHE A 527 -11.51 -14.79 -3.23
N ALA A 528 -12.02 -14.48 -4.44
CA ALA A 528 -13.46 -14.37 -4.66
C ALA A 528 -14.20 -15.70 -4.43
N GLN A 529 -13.60 -16.86 -4.83
CA GLN A 529 -14.16 -18.18 -4.56
C GLN A 529 -14.21 -18.47 -3.05
N ASP A 530 -13.18 -18.07 -2.29
CA ASP A 530 -13.14 -18.25 -0.84
C ASP A 530 -14.20 -17.37 -0.15
N CYS A 531 -14.37 -16.13 -0.60
CA CYS A 531 -15.44 -15.24 -0.14
C CYS A 531 -16.85 -15.82 -0.44
N ALA A 532 -17.04 -16.37 -1.63
CA ALA A 532 -18.32 -16.98 -2.01
C ALA A 532 -18.69 -18.19 -1.13
N LYS A 533 -17.67 -18.91 -0.61
CA LYS A 533 -17.85 -20.03 0.33
C LYS A 533 -17.92 -19.60 1.80
N ASN A 534 -17.87 -18.32 2.11
CA ASN A 534 -17.71 -17.75 3.45
C ASN A 534 -16.45 -18.23 4.21
N GLU A 535 -15.39 -18.60 3.48
CA GLU A 535 -14.09 -18.96 4.05
C GLU A 535 -13.25 -17.71 4.35
N GLU A 536 -13.48 -16.62 3.61
CA GLU A 536 -12.83 -15.32 3.77
C GLU A 536 -13.87 -14.20 3.65
N SER A 537 -13.59 -13.04 4.26
CA SER A 537 -14.36 -11.81 4.03
C SER A 537 -13.66 -10.94 2.99
N ALA A 538 -14.41 -10.44 2.00
CA ALA A 538 -13.88 -9.48 1.06
C ALA A 538 -13.89 -8.05 1.62
N SER A 539 -14.63 -7.79 2.70
CA SER A 539 -14.59 -6.49 3.37
C SER A 539 -13.26 -6.32 4.09
N PHE A 540 -12.48 -5.33 3.67
CA PHE A 540 -11.15 -5.06 4.25
C PHE A 540 -11.21 -4.80 5.76
N TYR A 541 -12.30 -4.23 6.24
CA TYR A 541 -12.46 -3.87 7.65
C TYR A 541 -13.24 -4.89 8.48
N SER A 542 -13.64 -6.04 7.90
CA SER A 542 -14.33 -7.08 8.66
C SER A 542 -13.42 -7.76 9.67
N GLN A 543 -13.86 -7.87 10.90
CA GLN A 543 -13.15 -8.60 11.96
C GLN A 543 -13.56 -10.08 12.08
N LYS A 544 -14.53 -10.52 11.28
CA LYS A 544 -15.15 -11.85 11.34
C LYS A 544 -14.20 -13.03 11.09
N ILE A 545 -13.03 -12.79 10.52
CA ILE A 545 -12.11 -13.83 10.02
C ILE A 545 -11.12 -14.32 11.08
N VAL A 546 -10.94 -13.59 12.16
CA VAL A 546 -9.89 -13.88 13.16
C VAL A 546 -10.14 -15.16 13.94
N THR A 547 -11.35 -15.69 13.93
CA THR A 547 -11.74 -16.89 14.70
C THR A 547 -11.42 -18.22 14.01
N LYS A 548 -10.99 -18.25 12.74
CA LYS A 548 -10.64 -19.50 12.02
C LYS A 548 -9.16 -19.87 12.03
N VAL A 549 -8.34 -19.24 12.86
CA VAL A 549 -6.95 -19.66 13.02
C VAL A 549 -6.87 -20.76 14.06
N ARG A 550 -6.91 -22.01 13.55
CA ARG A 550 -6.51 -23.29 14.18
C ARG A 550 -7.58 -24.09 14.94
N SER A 551 -8.12 -25.04 14.29
CA SER A 551 -8.19 -26.41 14.83
C SER A 551 -6.95 -27.19 14.38
#